data_6f1637c9a0b3a751a24c2ade77456260
#
_entry.id   6f1637c9a0b3a751a24c2ade77456260
#
_cell.length_a   1.000
_cell.length_b   1.000
_cell.length_c   1.000
_cell.angle_alpha   90.00
_cell.angle_beta   90.00
_cell.angle_gamma   90.00
#
_symmetry.space_group_name_H-M   'P 1'
#
loop_
_entity.id
_entity.type
_entity.pdbx_description
1 polymer ?
#
loop_
_entity_poly.entity_id
_entity_poly.type
_entity_poly.pdbx_seq_one_letter_code
_entity_poly.pdbx_strand_id
1 'polypeptide(L)'
;MIRKENEKGRYLEEAAIVLAREGFRVEKTPEEKVEVWWEDAPLCEILLDGGIAFQSDNISTPEREVAKDRVYKIVSAVAQYMAQMESAPFLNAVGLEDKYKVLADFNGVVLAGCQTKHGVQFVTWDWDHNRKGVCYGHYYTGLYAPGNYDAAKQDFAVRSGLVQEEQIFEKNQLIEIYRCCTDTLQGSFSLTYKQEQTIASVRDQIEELIPDILERTQAHDMEQEQTM
;
A
#
# COMPACT_ATOMS: atom_id res chain seq x y z
N MET A 1 12.55 -19.01 -23.16
CA MET A 1 12.37 -17.63 -23.64
C MET A 1 10.89 -17.22 -23.58
N ILE A 2 9.99 -17.95 -24.23
CA ILE A 2 8.52 -17.68 -24.28
C ILE A 2 7.85 -17.57 -22.88
N ARG A 3 8.30 -18.33 -21.89
CA ARG A 3 7.72 -18.30 -20.54
C ARG A 3 7.98 -16.97 -19.81
N LYS A 4 9.18 -16.39 -19.94
CA LYS A 4 9.55 -15.10 -19.36
C LYS A 4 8.85 -13.90 -20.02
N GLU A 5 8.58 -13.98 -21.34
CA GLU A 5 7.83 -12.93 -22.05
C GLU A 5 6.36 -12.90 -21.60
N ASN A 6 5.75 -14.08 -21.41
CA ASN A 6 4.36 -14.18 -20.94
C ASN A 6 4.20 -13.68 -19.49
N GLU A 7 5.22 -13.84 -18.65
CA GLU A 7 5.28 -13.37 -17.27
C GLU A 7 5.38 -11.84 -17.20
N LYS A 8 6.20 -11.25 -18.03
CA LYS A 8 6.36 -9.79 -18.15
C LYS A 8 5.10 -9.09 -18.65
N GLY A 9 4.41 -9.69 -19.62
CA GLY A 9 3.13 -9.18 -20.11
C GLY A 9 2.06 -9.16 -19.02
N ARG A 10 2.00 -10.18 -18.18
CA ARG A 10 1.07 -10.25 -17.02
C ARG A 10 1.35 -9.20 -15.97
N TYR A 11 2.61 -8.88 -15.70
CA TYR A 11 2.99 -7.82 -14.79
C TYR A 11 2.50 -6.44 -15.29
N LEU A 12 2.73 -6.12 -16.56
CA LEU A 12 2.27 -4.86 -17.15
C LEU A 12 0.74 -4.75 -17.16
N GLU A 13 0.04 -5.87 -17.41
CA GLU A 13 -1.41 -5.90 -17.32
C GLU A 13 -1.91 -5.58 -15.91
N GLU A 14 -1.31 -6.20 -14.92
CA GLU A 14 -1.65 -5.96 -13.52
C GLU A 14 -1.35 -4.53 -13.10
N ALA A 15 -0.16 -4.01 -13.47
CA ALA A 15 0.22 -2.63 -13.17
C ALA A 15 -0.76 -1.62 -13.79
N ALA A 16 -1.16 -1.84 -15.05
CA ALA A 16 -2.15 -0.99 -15.70
C ALA A 16 -3.52 -1.03 -15.00
N ILE A 17 -3.97 -2.21 -14.57
CA ILE A 17 -5.23 -2.37 -13.85
C ILE A 17 -5.18 -1.60 -12.51
N VAL A 18 -4.10 -1.76 -11.74
CA VAL A 18 -3.97 -1.13 -10.43
C VAL A 18 -3.85 0.39 -10.57
N LEU A 19 -3.03 0.88 -11.50
CA LEU A 19 -2.88 2.31 -11.75
C LEU A 19 -4.20 2.97 -12.20
N ALA A 20 -4.96 2.30 -13.07
CA ALA A 20 -6.27 2.81 -13.49
C ALA A 20 -7.24 2.95 -12.30
N ARG A 21 -7.21 2.03 -11.35
CA ARG A 21 -8.00 2.09 -10.12
C ARG A 21 -7.59 3.24 -9.20
N GLU A 22 -6.29 3.53 -9.16
CA GLU A 22 -5.73 4.62 -8.36
C GLU A 22 -5.93 6.01 -9.01
N GLY A 23 -6.69 6.06 -10.11
CA GLY A 23 -7.09 7.29 -10.77
C GLY A 23 -6.12 7.79 -11.85
N PHE A 24 -5.12 6.98 -12.23
CA PHE A 24 -4.28 7.30 -13.38
C PHE A 24 -4.94 6.87 -14.69
N ARG A 25 -4.82 7.68 -15.72
CA ARG A 25 -5.12 7.24 -17.08
C ARG A 25 -3.94 6.43 -17.58
N VAL A 26 -4.20 5.25 -18.14
CA VAL A 26 -3.17 4.33 -18.63
C VAL A 26 -3.45 3.93 -20.07
N GLU A 27 -2.44 3.90 -20.89
CA GLU A 27 -2.51 3.50 -22.29
C GLU A 27 -1.43 2.45 -22.58
N LYS A 28 -1.83 1.33 -23.21
CA LYS A 28 -0.86 0.32 -23.68
C LYS A 28 -0.34 0.73 -25.05
N THR A 29 0.97 0.76 -25.20
CA THR A 29 1.61 1.04 -26.47
C THR A 29 1.86 -0.24 -27.27
N PRO A 30 2.00 -0.16 -28.61
CA PRO A 30 2.38 -1.30 -29.44
C PRO A 30 3.75 -1.91 -29.08
N GLU A 31 4.58 -1.17 -28.38
CA GLU A 31 5.94 -1.55 -27.93
C GLU A 31 5.93 -2.31 -26.60
N GLU A 32 4.76 -2.81 -26.17
CA GLU A 32 4.60 -3.51 -24.87
C GLU A 32 5.03 -2.68 -23.66
N LYS A 33 4.76 -1.37 -23.68
CA LYS A 33 4.92 -0.46 -22.54
C LYS A 33 3.54 0.01 -22.06
N VAL A 34 3.50 0.58 -20.86
CA VAL A 34 2.32 1.25 -20.32
C VAL A 34 2.65 2.72 -20.11
N GLU A 35 2.03 3.60 -20.89
CA GLU A 35 2.06 5.03 -20.64
C GLU A 35 1.10 5.40 -19.53
N VAL A 36 1.58 6.16 -18.56
CA VAL A 36 0.81 6.65 -17.42
C VAL A 36 0.63 8.15 -17.53
N TRP A 37 -0.62 8.59 -17.44
CA TRP A 37 -1.01 9.97 -17.53
C TRP A 37 -1.57 10.43 -16.19
N TRP A 38 -1.22 11.63 -15.80
CA TRP A 38 -1.79 12.32 -14.66
C TRP A 38 -2.46 13.59 -15.16
N GLU A 39 -3.78 13.71 -14.85
CA GLU A 39 -4.64 14.70 -15.49
C GLU A 39 -4.57 14.55 -17.03
N ASP A 40 -4.34 15.63 -17.77
CA ASP A 40 -4.32 15.61 -19.21
C ASP A 40 -2.91 15.53 -19.83
N ALA A 41 -1.88 15.23 -19.03
CA ALA A 41 -0.50 15.19 -19.50
C ALA A 41 0.22 13.88 -19.14
N PRO A 42 1.15 13.39 -20.00
CA PRO A 42 1.94 12.20 -19.74
C PRO A 42 2.79 12.42 -18.46
N LEU A 43 2.91 11.38 -17.66
CA LEU A 43 3.71 11.39 -16.42
C LEU A 43 4.95 10.51 -16.56
N CYS A 44 4.77 9.26 -16.96
CA CYS A 44 5.88 8.29 -17.11
C CYS A 44 5.47 7.12 -18.00
N GLU A 45 6.46 6.28 -18.33
CA GLU A 45 6.27 4.99 -18.99
C GLU A 45 6.73 3.85 -18.08
N ILE A 46 5.95 2.76 -18.01
CA ILE A 46 6.36 1.51 -17.38
C ILE A 46 6.86 0.57 -18.46
N LEU A 47 8.09 0.12 -18.28
CA LEU A 47 8.78 -0.73 -19.23
C LEU A 47 8.53 -2.22 -18.95
N LEU A 48 8.74 -3.05 -19.95
CA LEU A 48 8.55 -4.50 -19.87
C LEU A 48 9.42 -5.18 -18.81
N ASP A 49 10.55 -4.61 -18.45
CA ASP A 49 11.47 -5.09 -17.42
C ASP A 49 11.08 -4.63 -15.99
N GLY A 50 10.00 -3.86 -15.86
CA GLY A 50 9.55 -3.26 -14.62
C GLY A 50 10.18 -1.91 -14.30
N GLY A 51 11.06 -1.40 -15.17
CA GLY A 51 11.61 -0.05 -15.05
C GLY A 51 10.54 1.01 -15.27
N ILE A 52 10.73 2.18 -14.67
CA ILE A 52 9.86 3.34 -14.88
C ILE A 52 10.70 4.46 -15.49
N ALA A 53 10.33 4.89 -16.68
CA ALA A 53 11.00 5.98 -17.38
C ALA A 53 10.22 7.30 -17.17
N PHE A 54 10.90 8.31 -16.66
CA PHE A 54 10.37 9.67 -16.49
C PHE A 54 11.10 10.64 -17.40
N GLN A 55 10.35 11.60 -17.95
CA GLN A 55 10.94 12.77 -18.57
C GLN A 55 10.90 13.93 -17.56
N SER A 56 12.00 14.67 -17.42
CA SER A 56 12.14 15.77 -16.43
C SER A 56 11.05 16.82 -16.57
N ASP A 57 10.64 17.12 -17.79
CA ASP A 57 9.60 18.11 -18.08
C ASP A 57 8.21 17.65 -17.59
N ASN A 58 8.01 16.34 -17.49
CA ASN A 58 6.74 15.74 -17.04
C ASN A 58 6.57 15.73 -15.51
N ILE A 59 7.62 16.05 -14.74
CA ILE A 59 7.63 16.04 -13.27
C ILE A 59 8.03 17.41 -12.69
N SER A 60 7.71 18.49 -13.41
CA SER A 60 8.18 19.85 -13.11
C SER A 60 7.42 20.57 -11.99
N THR A 61 6.35 19.99 -11.45
CA THR A 61 5.58 20.59 -10.34
C THR A 61 5.52 19.65 -9.13
N PRO A 62 5.36 20.17 -7.90
CA PRO A 62 5.25 19.36 -6.69
C PRO A 62 4.14 18.31 -6.75
N GLU A 63 2.98 18.64 -7.33
CA GLU A 63 1.85 17.73 -7.48
C GLU A 63 2.19 16.54 -8.39
N ARG A 64 2.92 16.82 -9.48
CA ARG A 64 3.38 15.77 -10.41
C ARG A 64 4.48 14.91 -9.80
N GLU A 65 5.30 15.48 -8.94
CA GLU A 65 6.30 14.71 -8.20
C GLU A 65 5.63 13.76 -7.20
N VAL A 66 4.60 14.21 -6.49
CA VAL A 66 3.77 13.36 -5.63
C VAL A 66 3.08 12.27 -6.44
N ALA A 67 2.53 12.60 -7.61
CA ALA A 67 1.91 11.62 -8.51
C ALA A 67 2.93 10.56 -9.00
N LYS A 68 4.14 10.98 -9.35
CA LYS A 68 5.26 10.08 -9.70
C LYS A 68 5.58 9.11 -8.57
N ASP A 69 5.68 9.60 -7.34
CA ASP A 69 5.98 8.76 -6.17
C ASP A 69 4.86 7.76 -5.88
N ARG A 70 3.60 8.15 -6.12
CA ARG A 70 2.45 7.22 -6.05
C ARG A 70 2.57 6.11 -7.11
N VAL A 71 2.89 6.45 -8.35
CA VAL A 71 3.13 5.45 -9.42
C VAL A 71 4.24 4.50 -9.00
N TYR A 72 5.36 5.02 -8.51
CA TYR A 72 6.48 4.19 -8.06
C TYR A 72 6.07 3.20 -6.96
N LYS A 73 5.33 3.63 -5.95
CA LYS A 73 4.82 2.76 -4.88
C LYS A 73 3.91 1.66 -5.42
N ILE A 74 2.96 2.02 -6.30
CA ILE A 74 2.02 1.06 -6.90
C ILE A 74 2.78 0.01 -7.70
N VAL A 75 3.64 0.44 -8.62
CA VAL A 75 4.39 -0.43 -9.53
C VAL A 75 5.33 -1.35 -8.74
N SER A 76 5.99 -0.84 -7.70
CA SER A 76 6.84 -1.64 -6.82
C SER A 76 6.05 -2.70 -6.05
N ALA A 77 4.87 -2.36 -5.52
CA ALA A 77 4.00 -3.30 -4.86
C ALA A 77 3.50 -4.40 -5.82
N VAL A 78 3.11 -4.02 -7.05
CA VAL A 78 2.70 -4.96 -8.11
C VAL A 78 3.85 -5.90 -8.44
N ALA A 79 5.06 -5.40 -8.62
CA ALA A 79 6.24 -6.22 -8.90
C ALA A 79 6.50 -7.23 -7.78
N GLN A 80 6.39 -6.81 -6.53
CA GLN A 80 6.59 -7.64 -5.35
C GLN A 80 5.61 -8.81 -5.31
N TYR A 81 4.30 -8.53 -5.36
CA TYR A 81 3.33 -9.62 -5.21
C TYR A 81 3.22 -10.48 -6.48
N MET A 82 3.45 -9.95 -7.66
CA MET A 82 3.47 -10.76 -8.89
C MET A 82 4.64 -11.76 -8.87
N ALA A 83 5.83 -11.35 -8.41
CA ALA A 83 6.95 -12.26 -8.21
C ALA A 83 6.65 -13.35 -7.17
N GLN A 84 5.97 -12.99 -6.07
CA GLN A 84 5.52 -13.97 -5.08
C GLN A 84 4.47 -14.91 -5.67
N MET A 85 3.47 -14.39 -6.36
CA MET A 85 2.42 -15.16 -7.03
C MET A 85 2.97 -16.18 -8.03
N GLU A 86 4.07 -15.85 -8.70
CA GLU A 86 4.70 -16.75 -9.65
C GLU A 86 5.23 -18.03 -8.99
N SER A 87 5.95 -17.90 -7.91
CA SER A 87 6.64 -19.00 -7.20
C SER A 87 5.80 -19.66 -6.11
N ALA A 88 4.72 -19.00 -5.65
CA ALA A 88 3.89 -19.47 -4.54
C ALA A 88 3.14 -20.77 -4.89
N PRO A 89 3.04 -21.73 -3.95
CA PRO A 89 2.24 -22.94 -4.11
C PRO A 89 0.75 -22.61 -4.11
N PHE A 90 -0.05 -23.49 -4.70
CA PHE A 90 -1.50 -23.40 -4.56
C PHE A 90 -1.93 -23.69 -3.12
N LEU A 91 -2.95 -22.96 -2.67
CA LEU A 91 -3.60 -23.19 -1.40
C LEU A 91 -4.49 -24.43 -1.50
N ASN A 92 -4.05 -25.50 -0.85
CA ASN A 92 -4.82 -26.74 -0.80
C ASN A 92 -5.73 -26.75 0.44
N ALA A 93 -6.98 -26.38 0.28
CA ALA A 93 -7.98 -26.36 1.35
C ALA A 93 -9.31 -26.97 0.86
N VAL A 94 -9.96 -27.76 1.72
CA VAL A 94 -11.23 -28.42 1.40
C VAL A 94 -12.31 -27.36 1.11
N GLY A 95 -12.98 -27.53 -0.02
CA GLY A 95 -14.05 -26.62 -0.45
C GLY A 95 -13.56 -25.37 -1.18
N LEU A 96 -12.25 -25.23 -1.38
CA LEU A 96 -11.67 -24.16 -2.16
C LEU A 96 -11.22 -24.67 -3.54
N GLU A 97 -11.47 -23.89 -4.58
CA GLU A 97 -10.93 -24.19 -5.92
C GLU A 97 -9.40 -23.96 -5.94
N ASP A 98 -8.67 -24.77 -6.72
CA ASP A 98 -7.21 -24.68 -6.89
C ASP A 98 -6.77 -23.44 -7.72
N LYS A 99 -7.19 -22.27 -7.27
CA LYS A 99 -6.85 -20.99 -7.93
C LYS A 99 -6.13 -20.00 -7.04
N TYR A 100 -6.20 -20.21 -5.73
CA TYR A 100 -5.52 -19.33 -4.78
C TYR A 100 -4.09 -19.81 -4.52
N LYS A 101 -3.16 -18.90 -4.43
CA LYS A 101 -1.77 -19.14 -4.11
C LYS A 101 -1.43 -18.60 -2.74
N VAL A 102 -0.65 -19.35 -1.96
CA VAL A 102 -0.23 -18.97 -0.61
C VAL A 102 0.88 -17.94 -0.68
N LEU A 103 0.62 -16.72 -0.24
CA LEU A 103 1.61 -15.64 -0.16
C LEU A 103 2.28 -15.58 1.21
N ALA A 104 1.53 -15.87 2.27
CA ALA A 104 2.05 -16.02 3.62
C ALA A 104 1.16 -16.97 4.42
N ASP A 105 1.74 -17.67 5.39
CA ASP A 105 1.04 -18.56 6.32
C ASP A 105 1.75 -18.51 7.67
N PHE A 106 1.09 -17.99 8.68
CA PHE A 106 1.63 -17.86 10.01
C PHE A 106 0.53 -17.91 11.07
N ASN A 107 0.81 -18.60 12.16
CA ASN A 107 -0.01 -18.68 13.39
C ASN A 107 -1.51 -18.94 13.12
N GLY A 108 -1.81 -19.85 12.17
CA GLY A 108 -3.19 -20.22 11.86
C GLY A 108 -3.89 -19.28 10.87
N VAL A 109 -3.23 -18.27 10.35
CA VAL A 109 -3.76 -17.34 9.34
C VAL A 109 -2.99 -17.50 8.05
N VAL A 110 -3.70 -17.48 6.92
CA VAL A 110 -3.10 -17.51 5.58
C VAL A 110 -3.50 -16.27 4.78
N LEU A 111 -2.51 -15.64 4.15
CA LEU A 111 -2.70 -14.64 3.10
C LEU A 111 -2.56 -15.33 1.76
N ALA A 112 -3.57 -15.23 0.92
CA ALA A 112 -3.58 -15.83 -0.40
C ALA A 112 -3.94 -14.83 -1.49
N GLY A 113 -3.46 -15.10 -2.72
CA GLY A 113 -3.75 -14.32 -3.91
C GLY A 113 -4.36 -15.18 -5.02
N CYS A 114 -5.30 -14.63 -5.76
CA CYS A 114 -5.92 -15.24 -6.92
C CYS A 114 -5.92 -14.27 -8.10
N GLN A 115 -5.36 -14.69 -9.25
CA GLN A 115 -5.46 -13.90 -10.47
C GLN A 115 -6.88 -13.89 -11.00
N THR A 116 -7.42 -12.72 -11.29
CA THR A 116 -8.74 -12.54 -11.91
C THR A 116 -8.62 -11.65 -13.15
N LYS A 117 -9.69 -11.56 -13.92
CA LYS A 117 -9.77 -10.60 -15.06
C LYS A 117 -9.73 -9.13 -14.64
N HIS A 118 -9.88 -8.86 -13.34
CA HIS A 118 -9.85 -7.53 -12.76
C HIS A 118 -8.60 -7.28 -11.92
N GLY A 119 -7.54 -8.06 -12.10
CA GLY A 119 -6.31 -8.05 -11.34
C GLY A 119 -6.30 -9.07 -10.20
N VAL A 120 -5.24 -9.06 -9.41
CA VAL A 120 -5.10 -9.99 -8.29
C VAL A 120 -6.08 -9.63 -7.16
N GLN A 121 -6.84 -10.61 -6.73
CA GLN A 121 -7.64 -10.58 -5.52
C GLN A 121 -6.83 -11.17 -4.37
N PHE A 122 -6.72 -10.45 -3.26
CA PHE A 122 -6.12 -10.96 -2.04
C PHE A 122 -7.18 -11.33 -1.03
N VAL A 123 -6.88 -12.33 -0.22
CA VAL A 123 -7.77 -12.82 0.84
C VAL A 123 -6.92 -13.24 2.03
N THR A 124 -7.37 -12.93 3.22
CA THR A 124 -6.85 -13.54 4.45
C THR A 124 -7.89 -14.50 4.99
N TRP A 125 -7.49 -15.68 5.41
CA TRP A 125 -8.34 -16.68 6.05
C TRP A 125 -7.70 -17.22 7.32
N ASP A 126 -8.53 -17.65 8.25
CA ASP A 126 -8.09 -18.53 9.32
C ASP A 126 -8.14 -19.98 8.85
N TRP A 127 -7.13 -20.77 9.18
CA TRP A 127 -7.19 -22.20 9.05
C TRP A 127 -8.18 -22.79 10.05
N ASP A 128 -8.91 -23.81 9.64
CA ASP A 128 -9.66 -24.62 10.59
C ASP A 128 -8.70 -25.35 11.57
N HIS A 129 -9.26 -25.87 12.66
CA HIS A 129 -8.48 -26.54 13.70
C HIS A 129 -7.57 -27.68 13.16
N ASN A 130 -7.97 -28.34 12.08
CA ASN A 130 -7.24 -29.45 11.49
C ASN A 130 -6.36 -29.03 10.29
N ARG A 131 -6.34 -27.75 9.93
CA ARG A 131 -5.66 -27.18 8.75
C ARG A 131 -6.06 -27.87 7.44
N LYS A 132 -7.32 -28.32 7.34
CA LYS A 132 -7.87 -28.93 6.14
C LYS A 132 -8.72 -27.97 5.32
N GLY A 133 -9.36 -27.00 5.97
CA GLY A 133 -10.18 -25.97 5.36
C GLY A 133 -9.82 -24.59 5.91
N VAL A 134 -10.42 -23.57 5.29
CA VAL A 134 -10.25 -22.17 5.69
C VAL A 134 -11.58 -21.56 6.02
N CYS A 135 -11.60 -20.61 6.95
CA CYS A 135 -12.79 -19.89 7.40
C CYS A 135 -12.48 -18.42 7.67
N TYR A 136 -13.51 -17.64 7.98
CA TYR A 136 -13.40 -16.20 8.33
C TYR A 136 -12.57 -15.40 7.33
N GLY A 137 -12.97 -15.43 6.04
CA GLY A 137 -12.26 -14.76 4.96
C GLY A 137 -12.50 -13.24 4.92
N HIS A 138 -11.43 -12.45 4.89
CA HIS A 138 -11.47 -11.04 4.53
C HIS A 138 -10.97 -10.88 3.11
N TYR A 139 -11.80 -10.30 2.23
CA TYR A 139 -11.54 -10.22 0.80
C TYR A 139 -11.14 -8.81 0.38
N TYR A 140 -9.99 -8.69 -0.24
CA TYR A 140 -9.42 -7.44 -0.75
C TYR A 140 -9.54 -7.45 -2.27
N THR A 141 -10.72 -7.04 -2.75
CA THR A 141 -11.03 -6.97 -4.18
C THR A 141 -10.93 -5.54 -4.67
N GLY A 142 -10.25 -5.32 -5.79
CA GLY A 142 -9.95 -4.00 -6.30
C GLY A 142 -11.10 -3.10 -6.74
N LEU A 143 -12.35 -3.50 -6.55
CA LEU A 143 -13.48 -2.67 -6.95
C LEU A 143 -13.78 -1.53 -5.97
N TYR A 144 -13.33 -1.61 -4.71
CA TYR A 144 -13.76 -0.69 -3.66
C TYR A 144 -12.66 -0.22 -2.70
N ALA A 145 -11.41 -0.66 -2.85
CA ALA A 145 -10.32 -0.25 -1.96
C ALA A 145 -9.00 -0.09 -2.71
N PRO A 146 -8.45 1.13 -2.82
CA PRO A 146 -7.06 1.34 -3.22
C PRO A 146 -6.11 0.64 -2.23
N GLY A 147 -4.97 0.16 -2.71
CA GLY A 147 -3.96 -0.46 -1.84
C GLY A 147 -4.29 -1.87 -1.32
N ASN A 148 -5.05 -2.66 -2.07
CA ASN A 148 -5.53 -4.00 -1.65
C ASN A 148 -4.44 -4.92 -1.10
N TYR A 149 -3.23 -4.90 -1.68
CA TYR A 149 -2.14 -5.75 -1.22
C TYR A 149 -1.62 -5.31 0.14
N ASP A 150 -1.46 -4.01 0.36
CA ASP A 150 -1.00 -3.48 1.64
C ASP A 150 -2.05 -3.68 2.73
N ALA A 151 -3.32 -3.44 2.43
CA ALA A 151 -4.43 -3.72 3.35
C ALA A 151 -4.51 -5.22 3.71
N ALA A 152 -4.35 -6.11 2.74
CA ALA A 152 -4.33 -7.55 2.98
C ALA A 152 -3.12 -7.99 3.82
N LYS A 153 -1.94 -7.41 3.60
CA LYS A 153 -0.75 -7.65 4.44
C LYS A 153 -0.94 -7.17 5.87
N GLN A 154 -1.53 -5.99 6.03
CA GLN A 154 -1.81 -5.43 7.35
C GLN A 154 -2.80 -6.30 8.12
N ASP A 155 -3.91 -6.68 7.49
CA ASP A 155 -4.89 -7.59 8.09
C ASP A 155 -4.26 -8.94 8.46
N PHE A 156 -3.46 -9.51 7.56
CA PHE A 156 -2.70 -10.72 7.86
C PHE A 156 -1.79 -10.55 9.08
N ALA A 157 -1.05 -9.45 9.16
CA ALA A 157 -0.14 -9.18 10.27
C ALA A 157 -0.87 -9.06 11.61
N VAL A 158 -2.02 -8.40 11.64
CA VAL A 158 -2.87 -8.29 12.84
C VAL A 158 -3.46 -9.63 13.23
N ARG A 159 -4.15 -10.30 12.31
CA ARG A 159 -4.85 -11.56 12.58
C ARG A 159 -3.89 -12.68 12.99
N SER A 160 -2.70 -12.71 12.42
CA SER A 160 -1.67 -13.67 12.78
C SER A 160 -0.92 -13.31 14.08
N GLY A 161 -1.18 -12.14 14.66
CA GLY A 161 -0.52 -11.67 15.89
C GLY A 161 0.91 -11.19 15.69
N LEU A 162 1.34 -10.93 14.45
CA LEU A 162 2.65 -10.32 14.15
C LEU A 162 2.70 -8.86 14.57
N VAL A 163 1.56 -8.16 14.50
CA VAL A 163 1.37 -6.78 14.93
C VAL A 163 0.10 -6.71 15.78
N GLN A 164 0.14 -5.99 16.89
CA GLN A 164 -1.06 -5.74 17.70
C GLN A 164 -1.88 -4.63 17.05
N GLU A 165 -3.20 -4.75 17.06
CA GLU A 165 -4.10 -3.77 16.45
C GLU A 165 -3.90 -2.37 17.05
N GLU A 166 -3.62 -2.29 18.33
CA GLU A 166 -3.36 -1.04 19.06
C GLU A 166 -2.05 -0.34 18.64
N GLN A 167 -1.20 -1.00 17.87
CA GLN A 167 0.06 -0.45 17.35
C GLN A 167 -0.10 0.17 15.95
N ILE A 168 -1.32 0.13 15.38
CA ILE A 168 -1.60 0.63 14.05
C ILE A 168 -2.31 1.98 14.15
N PHE A 169 -1.62 3.03 13.70
CA PHE A 169 -2.18 4.36 13.55
C PHE A 169 -2.23 4.76 12.08
N GLU A 170 -3.33 5.37 11.67
CA GLU A 170 -3.43 6.03 10.37
C GLU A 170 -2.60 7.31 10.35
N LYS A 171 -2.18 7.75 9.15
CA LYS A 171 -1.36 8.95 8.99
C LYS A 171 -1.98 10.18 9.65
N ASN A 172 -3.30 10.37 9.50
CA ASN A 172 -4.01 11.49 10.12
C ASN A 172 -4.02 11.40 11.66
N GLN A 173 -4.13 10.19 12.21
CA GLN A 173 -4.04 9.98 13.66
C GLN A 173 -2.63 10.32 14.17
N LEU A 174 -1.58 9.94 13.44
CA LEU A 174 -0.20 10.32 13.79
C LEU A 174 0.01 11.84 13.75
N ILE A 175 -0.58 12.55 12.77
CA ILE A 175 -0.54 14.01 12.70
C ILE A 175 -1.17 14.63 13.95
N GLU A 176 -2.34 14.15 14.37
CA GLU A 176 -3.00 14.67 15.58
C GLU A 176 -2.22 14.32 16.86
N ILE A 177 -1.64 13.13 16.96
CA ILE A 177 -0.77 12.76 18.09
C ILE A 177 0.45 13.69 18.13
N TYR A 178 1.06 13.96 16.98
CA TYR A 178 2.20 14.88 16.87
C TYR A 178 1.85 16.29 17.37
N ARG A 179 0.70 16.85 16.95
CA ARG A 179 0.19 18.14 17.43
C ARG A 179 0.01 18.14 18.94
N CYS A 180 -0.69 17.13 19.47
CA CYS A 180 -0.89 17.00 20.92
C CYS A 180 0.43 16.92 21.69
N CYS A 181 1.43 16.18 21.18
CA CYS A 181 2.76 16.12 21.77
C CYS A 181 3.45 17.50 21.76
N THR A 182 3.40 18.20 20.62
CA THR A 182 4.01 19.52 20.46
C THR A 182 3.38 20.56 21.37
N ASP A 183 2.05 20.65 21.40
CA ASP A 183 1.29 21.57 22.25
C ASP A 183 1.55 21.30 23.73
N THR A 184 1.64 20.02 24.12
CA THR A 184 1.92 19.63 25.50
C THR A 184 3.33 20.03 25.92
N LEU A 185 4.33 19.89 25.04
CA LEU A 185 5.72 20.27 25.33
C LEU A 185 5.92 21.79 25.35
N GLN A 186 5.16 22.55 24.55
CA GLN A 186 5.24 24.01 24.47
C GLN A 186 4.31 24.71 25.46
N GLY A 187 3.30 24.01 25.95
CA GLY A 187 2.32 24.56 26.86
C GLY A 187 2.79 24.70 28.31
N SER A 188 1.97 25.34 29.14
CA SER A 188 2.25 25.59 30.55
C SER A 188 1.90 24.38 31.45
N PHE A 189 2.00 23.17 30.96
CA PHE A 189 1.68 21.97 31.73
C PHE A 189 2.81 21.62 32.70
N SER A 190 2.46 21.26 33.94
CA SER A 190 3.43 20.76 34.91
C SER A 190 3.78 19.31 34.60
N LEU A 191 4.75 19.10 33.75
CA LEU A 191 5.26 17.78 33.40
C LEU A 191 6.43 17.40 34.30
N THR A 192 6.54 16.13 34.64
CA THR A 192 7.79 15.59 35.19
C THR A 192 8.79 15.38 34.07
N TYR A 193 10.07 15.44 34.39
CA TYR A 193 11.15 15.20 33.43
C TYR A 193 10.98 13.90 32.60
N LYS A 194 10.50 12.84 33.25
CA LYS A 194 10.23 11.57 32.57
C LYS A 194 9.07 11.67 31.56
N GLN A 195 8.04 12.43 31.89
CA GLN A 195 6.91 12.68 30.96
C GLN A 195 7.35 13.50 29.75
N GLU A 196 8.12 14.58 30.00
CA GLU A 196 8.70 15.38 28.91
C GLU A 196 9.52 14.53 27.95
N GLN A 197 10.43 13.70 28.47
CA GLN A 197 11.23 12.82 27.65
C GLN A 197 10.40 11.80 26.87
N THR A 198 9.37 11.24 27.50
CA THR A 198 8.50 10.26 26.81
C THR A 198 7.73 10.91 25.68
N ILE A 199 7.14 12.09 25.92
CA ILE A 199 6.38 12.85 24.91
C ILE A 199 7.29 13.28 23.75
N ALA A 200 8.48 13.80 24.07
CA ALA A 200 9.48 14.17 23.06
C ALA A 200 9.88 12.97 22.20
N SER A 201 10.11 11.81 22.82
CA SER A 201 10.43 10.57 22.07
C SER A 201 9.31 10.13 21.13
N VAL A 202 8.05 10.25 21.53
CA VAL A 202 6.91 9.93 20.65
C VAL A 202 6.87 10.90 19.47
N ARG A 203 7.04 12.20 19.72
CA ARG A 203 7.08 13.23 18.68
C ARG A 203 8.20 12.94 17.68
N ASP A 204 9.41 12.69 18.15
CA ASP A 204 10.58 12.44 17.31
C ASP A 204 10.41 11.18 16.45
N GLN A 205 9.80 10.11 17.00
CA GLN A 205 9.45 8.91 16.23
C GLN A 205 8.44 9.20 15.11
N ILE A 206 7.47 10.07 15.34
CA ILE A 206 6.50 10.46 14.32
C ILE A 206 7.17 11.31 13.24
N GLU A 207 8.11 12.19 13.57
CA GLU A 207 8.91 12.95 12.60
C GLU A 207 9.73 12.03 11.68
N GLU A 208 10.32 10.97 12.22
CA GLU A 208 11.03 9.96 11.41
C GLU A 208 10.09 9.20 10.46
N LEU A 209 8.86 8.91 10.88
CA LEU A 209 7.86 8.22 10.06
C LEU A 209 7.22 9.12 8.98
N ILE A 210 7.10 10.41 9.27
CA ILE A 210 6.45 11.41 8.41
C ILE A 210 7.39 12.63 8.29
N PRO A 211 8.38 12.61 7.39
CA PRO A 211 9.39 13.69 7.29
C PRO A 211 8.80 15.08 6.97
N ASP A 212 7.64 15.12 6.33
CA ASP A 212 6.90 16.34 5.96
C ASP A 212 5.82 16.75 7.00
N ILE A 213 5.90 16.25 8.25
CA ILE A 213 4.84 16.45 9.25
C ILE A 213 4.65 17.91 9.65
N LEU A 214 5.72 18.68 9.70
CA LEU A 214 5.67 20.11 10.03
C LEU A 214 4.86 20.91 9.01
N GLU A 215 5.05 20.62 7.71
CA GLU A 215 4.30 21.27 6.65
C GLU A 215 2.81 20.88 6.71
N ARG A 216 2.52 19.63 7.01
CA ARG A 216 1.15 19.10 7.12
C ARG A 216 0.39 19.64 8.31
N THR A 217 1.04 19.81 9.45
CA THR A 217 0.41 20.41 10.63
C THR A 217 0.05 21.87 10.39
N GLN A 218 0.92 22.63 9.72
CA GLN A 218 0.63 24.02 9.36
C GLN A 218 -0.52 24.14 8.35
N ALA A 219 -0.57 23.28 7.34
CA ALA A 219 -1.67 23.27 6.36
C ALA A 219 -3.01 22.96 7.02
N HIS A 220 -3.04 22.01 7.94
CA HIS A 220 -4.25 21.62 8.67
C HIS A 220 -4.76 22.75 9.60
N ASP A 221 -3.87 23.51 10.23
CA ASP A 221 -4.24 24.66 11.06
C ASP A 221 -4.89 25.78 10.22
N MET A 222 -4.36 26.03 9.02
CA MET A 222 -4.93 27.01 8.09
C MET A 222 -6.33 26.62 7.57
N GLU A 223 -6.59 25.32 7.36
CA GLU A 223 -7.92 24.84 6.94
C GLU A 223 -8.95 24.96 8.07
N GLN A 224 -8.56 24.76 9.33
CA GLN A 224 -9.46 24.92 10.47
C GLN A 224 -9.81 26.39 10.73
N GLU A 225 -8.88 27.32 10.55
CA GLU A 225 -9.15 28.75 10.69
C GLU A 225 -10.10 29.30 9.60
N GLN A 226 -10.13 28.70 8.40
CA GLN A 226 -11.03 29.10 7.32
C GLN A 226 -12.47 28.58 7.48
N THR A 227 -12.69 27.60 8.36
CA THR A 227 -13.99 26.97 8.59
C THR A 227 -14.72 27.48 9.86
N MET A 228 -14.09 28.35 10.63
CA MET A 228 -14.70 29.07 11.76
C MET A 228 -15.15 30.47 11.37
#